data_b9522ae90d60e3c8c9a3f11a58682f18
#
_entry.id   b9522ae90d60e3c8c9a3f11a58682f18
#
_cell.length_a   1.000
_cell.length_b   1.000
_cell.length_c   1.000
_cell.angle_alpha   90.00
_cell.angle_beta   90.00
_cell.angle_gamma   90.00
#
_symmetry.space_group_name_H-M   'P 1'
#
loop_
_entity.id
_entity.type
_entity.pdbx_description
1 polymer ?
#
loop_
_entity_poly.entity_id
_entity_poly.type
_entity_poly.pdbx_seq_one_letter_code
_entity_poly.pdbx_strand_id
1 'polypeptide(L)'
;MKAIGIDIGTTSICGVVIDIKTGELIKSVTKDSNAFISGVADFEKIQSVEKIITIATEILDSLITDDIAVIGVTGQMHGIVYVDKDGNAVSPLYTWQDGRGNQPFGDTTYAEFLGSSTGYGNVTDFYNRQNGLVPKDAEYFCTIHDYFVALLCGFKKPQIHITDAASFGLFDLKSKRFIGENNIDFVDGYKIAGEYKNI
;
A
#
# COMPACT_ATOMS: atom_id res chain seq x y z
N MET A 1 28.42 -6.48 0.10
CA MET A 1 27.09 -6.60 -0.54
C MET A 1 26.06 -6.12 0.47
N LYS A 2 25.22 -5.18 0.06
CA LYS A 2 24.29 -4.50 0.97
C LYS A 2 22.84 -4.69 0.53
N ALA A 3 21.91 -4.51 1.45
CA ALA A 3 20.48 -4.44 1.19
C ALA A 3 19.92 -3.11 1.68
N ILE A 4 18.93 -2.60 0.97
CA ILE A 4 18.10 -1.49 1.43
C ILE A 4 16.75 -2.05 1.91
N GLY A 5 16.26 -1.53 3.05
CA GLY A 5 14.88 -1.68 3.50
C GLY A 5 14.20 -0.32 3.50
N ILE A 6 12.98 -0.24 2.92
CA ILE A 6 12.12 0.95 2.97
C ILE A 6 10.85 0.57 3.69
N ASP A 7 10.48 1.35 4.72
CA ASP A 7 9.20 1.24 5.42
C ASP A 7 8.36 2.51 5.20
N ILE A 8 7.24 2.36 4.52
CA ILE A 8 6.31 3.46 4.21
C ILE A 8 5.22 3.48 5.29
N GLY A 9 5.55 4.03 6.46
CA GLY A 9 4.61 4.16 7.57
C GLY A 9 3.59 5.30 7.40
N THR A 10 2.61 5.33 8.27
CA THR A 10 1.52 6.34 8.23
C THR A 10 2.03 7.75 8.55
N THR A 11 2.91 7.88 9.53
CA THR A 11 3.41 9.18 10.01
C THR A 11 4.81 9.49 9.52
N SER A 12 5.61 8.47 9.26
CA SER A 12 6.99 8.63 8.80
C SER A 12 7.36 7.53 7.81
N ILE A 13 8.36 7.82 6.99
CA ILE A 13 8.97 6.87 6.06
C ILE A 13 10.42 6.67 6.49
N CYS A 14 10.83 5.41 6.61
CA CYS A 14 12.18 5.05 7.03
C CYS A 14 12.88 4.24 5.95
N GLY A 15 14.17 4.51 5.77
CA GLY A 15 15.05 3.71 4.94
C GLY A 15 16.28 3.28 5.73
N VAL A 16 16.73 2.04 5.52
CA VAL A 16 17.92 1.49 6.14
C VAL A 16 18.82 0.82 5.10
N VAL A 17 20.11 0.82 5.37
CA VAL A 17 21.10 0.01 4.64
C VAL A 17 21.76 -0.94 5.63
N ILE A 18 21.77 -2.23 5.27
CA ILE A 18 22.43 -3.27 6.06
C ILE A 18 23.50 -4.01 5.25
N ASP A 19 24.55 -4.48 5.90
CA ASP A 19 25.44 -5.48 5.32
C ASP A 19 24.76 -6.86 5.38
N ILE A 20 24.59 -7.51 4.22
CA ILE A 20 23.89 -8.81 4.13
C ILE A 20 24.65 -9.93 4.87
N LYS A 21 25.98 -9.85 4.96
CA LYS A 21 26.79 -10.90 5.56
C LYS A 21 26.83 -10.81 7.09
N THR A 22 26.92 -9.58 7.62
CA THR A 22 27.08 -9.36 9.07
C THR A 22 25.77 -9.01 9.74
N GLY A 23 24.74 -8.55 9.00
CA GLY A 23 23.51 -7.98 9.54
C GLY A 23 23.71 -6.59 10.16
N GLU A 24 24.88 -5.98 10.00
CA GLU A 24 25.20 -4.67 10.57
C GLU A 24 24.36 -3.56 9.88
N LEU A 25 23.78 -2.68 10.70
CA LEU A 25 23.13 -1.47 10.23
C LEU A 25 24.20 -0.43 9.85
N ILE A 26 24.27 -0.11 8.56
CA ILE A 26 25.26 0.85 8.02
C ILE A 26 24.73 2.27 8.05
N LYS A 27 23.46 2.46 7.66
CA LYS A 27 22.81 3.77 7.56
C LYS A 27 21.33 3.66 7.81
N SER A 28 20.75 4.70 8.40
CA SER A 28 19.30 4.87 8.56
C SER A 28 18.93 6.30 8.28
N VAL A 29 17.80 6.49 7.61
CA VAL A 29 17.20 7.80 7.31
C VAL A 29 15.71 7.71 7.59
N THR A 30 15.17 8.67 8.33
CA THR A 30 13.72 8.76 8.58
C THR A 30 13.25 10.17 8.28
N LYS A 31 12.12 10.29 7.61
CA LYS A 31 11.42 11.56 7.33
C LYS A 31 9.96 11.46 7.73
N ASP A 32 9.41 12.53 8.29
CA ASP A 32 7.96 12.63 8.53
C ASP A 32 7.22 12.68 7.20
N SER A 33 6.16 11.88 7.06
CA SER A 33 5.38 11.86 5.82
C SER A 33 4.56 13.15 5.66
N ASN A 34 3.97 13.64 6.77
CA ASN A 34 3.04 14.78 6.75
C ASN A 34 2.06 14.74 5.58
N ALA A 35 1.65 13.53 5.17
CA ALA A 35 0.93 13.29 3.93
C ALA A 35 -0.60 13.38 4.08
N PHE A 36 -1.13 13.48 5.30
CA PHE A 36 -2.56 13.61 5.50
C PHE A 36 -3.12 14.84 4.77
N ILE A 37 -4.25 14.63 4.09
CA ILE A 37 -4.99 15.67 3.38
C ILE A 37 -5.96 16.30 4.38
N SER A 38 -5.94 17.64 4.46
CA SER A 38 -6.84 18.42 5.31
C SER A 38 -8.10 18.86 4.54
N GLY A 39 -9.14 19.26 5.28
CA GLY A 39 -10.38 19.79 4.69
C GLY A 39 -11.32 18.73 4.15
N VAL A 40 -11.17 17.48 4.56
CA VAL A 40 -12.04 16.34 4.27
C VAL A 40 -13.03 16.10 5.40
N ALA A 41 -13.96 15.17 5.23
CA ALA A 41 -14.91 14.80 6.29
C ALA A 41 -14.18 14.18 7.50
N ASP A 42 -14.76 14.30 8.70
CA ASP A 42 -14.12 13.88 9.96
C ASP A 42 -13.74 12.38 9.97
N PHE A 43 -14.51 11.55 9.28
CA PHE A 43 -14.25 10.12 9.17
C PHE A 43 -13.17 9.79 8.13
N GLU A 44 -12.87 10.71 7.21
CA GLU A 44 -11.88 10.48 6.16
C GLU A 44 -10.47 10.68 6.70
N LYS A 45 -9.66 9.64 6.58
CA LYS A 45 -8.23 9.65 6.92
C LYS A 45 -7.45 9.23 5.69
N ILE A 46 -7.30 10.18 4.77
CA ILE A 46 -6.65 9.98 3.46
C ILE A 46 -5.34 10.72 3.38
N GLN A 47 -4.42 10.19 2.56
CA GLN A 47 -3.09 10.73 2.37
C GLN A 47 -2.76 10.98 0.90
N SER A 48 -1.90 11.98 0.63
CA SER A 48 -1.35 12.25 -0.70
C SER A 48 -0.36 11.16 -1.08
N VAL A 49 -0.70 10.39 -2.12
CA VAL A 49 0.18 9.38 -2.72
C VAL A 49 1.44 10.05 -3.28
N GLU A 50 1.31 11.14 -4.02
CA GLU A 50 2.42 11.88 -4.60
C GLU A 50 3.45 12.26 -3.53
N LYS A 51 3.00 12.82 -2.41
CA LYS A 51 3.89 13.23 -1.32
C LYS A 51 4.61 12.04 -0.68
N ILE A 52 3.91 10.93 -0.47
CA ILE A 52 4.50 9.69 0.06
C ILE A 52 5.58 9.17 -0.89
N ILE A 53 5.27 9.05 -2.18
CA ILE A 53 6.19 8.53 -3.19
C ILE A 53 7.42 9.44 -3.33
N THR A 54 7.23 10.76 -3.34
CA THR A 54 8.35 11.72 -3.38
C THR A 54 9.31 11.50 -2.21
N ILE A 55 8.79 11.41 -0.97
CA ILE A 55 9.62 11.20 0.22
C ILE A 55 10.32 9.83 0.19
N ALA A 56 9.60 8.77 -0.21
CA ALA A 56 10.16 7.42 -0.30
C ALA A 56 11.30 7.36 -1.34
N THR A 57 11.12 8.01 -2.48
CA THR A 57 12.15 8.11 -3.53
C THR A 57 13.36 8.92 -3.05
N GLU A 58 13.17 10.07 -2.42
CA GLU A 58 14.27 10.86 -1.85
C GLU A 58 15.09 10.08 -0.80
N ILE A 59 14.41 9.27 0.02
CA ILE A 59 15.10 8.38 0.98
C ILE A 59 15.90 7.33 0.23
N LEU A 60 15.28 6.65 -0.75
CA LEU A 60 15.95 5.63 -1.56
C LEU A 60 17.18 6.19 -2.26
N ASP A 61 17.07 7.33 -2.93
CA ASP A 61 18.17 8.01 -3.63
C ASP A 61 19.34 8.34 -2.69
N SER A 62 19.04 8.69 -1.45
CA SER A 62 20.04 8.96 -0.43
C SER A 62 20.80 7.73 0.07
N LEU A 63 20.25 6.52 -0.19
CA LEU A 63 20.75 5.25 0.31
C LEU A 63 21.38 4.38 -0.77
N ILE A 64 20.97 4.56 -2.03
CA ILE A 64 21.39 3.68 -3.13
C ILE A 64 22.86 3.89 -3.46
N THR A 65 23.58 2.78 -3.64
CA THR A 65 24.98 2.74 -4.05
C THR A 65 25.20 1.52 -4.95
N ASP A 66 26.30 1.47 -5.70
CA ASP A 66 26.59 0.41 -6.69
C ASP A 66 26.69 -1.01 -6.08
N ASP A 67 26.90 -1.13 -4.78
CA ASP A 67 27.03 -2.41 -4.08
C ASP A 67 25.73 -2.90 -3.41
N ILE A 68 24.60 -2.22 -3.67
CA ILE A 68 23.27 -2.68 -3.26
C ILE A 68 22.85 -3.86 -4.12
N ALA A 69 22.52 -4.97 -3.47
CA ALA A 69 22.12 -6.20 -4.14
C ALA A 69 20.58 -6.38 -4.20
N VAL A 70 19.86 -5.81 -3.22
CA VAL A 70 18.42 -5.99 -3.10
C VAL A 70 17.79 -4.81 -2.34
N ILE A 71 16.56 -4.49 -2.72
CA ILE A 71 15.69 -3.52 -2.05
C ILE A 71 14.47 -4.29 -1.56
N GLY A 72 14.18 -4.22 -0.25
CA GLY A 72 12.94 -4.70 0.35
C GLY A 72 12.04 -3.52 0.72
N VAL A 73 10.76 -3.63 0.45
CA VAL A 73 9.78 -2.59 0.77
C VAL A 73 8.70 -3.17 1.67
N THR A 74 8.32 -2.43 2.69
CA THR A 74 7.17 -2.67 3.57
C THR A 74 6.44 -1.35 3.83
N GLY A 75 5.31 -1.39 4.51
CA GLY A 75 4.59 -0.16 4.82
C GLY A 75 3.30 -0.38 5.58
N GLN A 76 2.52 0.70 5.71
CA GLN A 76 1.21 0.65 6.33
C GLN A 76 0.28 -0.29 5.56
N MET A 77 -0.30 -1.25 6.26
CA MET A 77 -1.20 -2.25 5.69
C MET A 77 -2.66 -1.78 5.72
N HIS A 78 -3.56 -2.58 5.17
CA HIS A 78 -5.01 -2.43 5.09
C HIS A 78 -5.50 -1.34 4.14
N GLY A 79 -4.85 -0.17 4.11
CA GLY A 79 -5.22 0.94 3.24
C GLY A 79 -5.02 0.63 1.76
N ILE A 80 -5.77 1.33 0.90
CA ILE A 80 -5.70 1.14 -0.55
C ILE A 80 -5.49 2.45 -1.30
N VAL A 81 -4.84 2.32 -2.46
CA VAL A 81 -4.78 3.31 -3.52
C VAL A 81 -5.32 2.71 -4.81
N TYR A 82 -6.17 3.44 -5.54
CA TYR A 82 -6.61 3.01 -6.88
C TYR A 82 -5.57 3.39 -7.93
N VAL A 83 -5.38 2.48 -8.88
CA VAL A 83 -4.38 2.57 -9.96
C VAL A 83 -5.07 2.34 -11.30
N ASP A 84 -4.73 3.14 -12.30
CA ASP A 84 -5.24 3.00 -13.66
C ASP A 84 -4.52 1.87 -14.44
N LYS A 85 -4.96 1.62 -15.68
CA LYS A 85 -4.36 0.63 -16.60
C LYS A 85 -2.90 0.94 -16.98
N ASP A 86 -2.46 2.18 -16.81
CA ASP A 86 -1.12 2.64 -17.16
C ASP A 86 -0.16 2.65 -15.97
N GLY A 87 -0.66 2.33 -14.76
CA GLY A 87 0.11 2.22 -13.55
C GLY A 87 0.18 3.52 -12.74
N ASN A 88 -0.69 4.49 -13.01
CA ASN A 88 -0.74 5.75 -12.27
C ASN A 88 -1.75 5.67 -11.12
N ALA A 89 -1.42 6.26 -9.98
CA ALA A 89 -2.38 6.42 -8.90
C ALA A 89 -3.46 7.43 -9.30
N VAL A 90 -4.73 7.03 -9.20
CA VAL A 90 -5.91 7.85 -9.56
C VAL A 90 -6.78 8.19 -8.36
N SER A 91 -6.29 7.95 -7.16
CA SER A 91 -6.94 8.32 -5.90
C SER A 91 -5.91 8.75 -4.85
N PRO A 92 -6.34 9.39 -3.74
CA PRO A 92 -5.53 9.41 -2.54
C PRO A 92 -5.35 7.98 -1.99
N LEU A 93 -4.41 7.82 -1.06
CA LEU A 93 -4.34 6.64 -0.22
C LEU A 93 -5.43 6.74 0.86
N TYR A 94 -6.37 5.80 0.84
CA TYR A 94 -7.32 5.59 1.93
C TYR A 94 -6.61 4.77 3.00
N THR A 95 -6.31 5.38 4.16
CA THR A 95 -5.50 4.71 5.18
C THR A 95 -6.31 3.71 6.01
N TRP A 96 -5.61 2.89 6.79
CA TRP A 96 -6.22 1.99 7.77
C TRP A 96 -7.03 2.71 8.88
N GLN A 97 -6.79 4.01 9.06
CA GLN A 97 -7.51 4.86 10.02
C GLN A 97 -8.81 5.44 9.45
N ASP A 98 -9.06 5.25 8.15
CA ASP A 98 -10.23 5.79 7.48
C ASP A 98 -11.53 5.18 8.00
N GLY A 99 -12.45 6.03 8.43
CA GLY A 99 -13.68 5.64 9.11
C GLY A 99 -14.88 5.39 8.20
N ARG A 100 -14.71 5.31 6.86
CA ARG A 100 -15.83 5.11 5.93
C ARG A 100 -16.57 3.79 6.15
N GLY A 101 -15.88 2.75 6.63
CA GLY A 101 -16.51 1.49 6.99
C GLY A 101 -17.49 1.59 8.17
N ASN A 102 -17.38 2.60 9.02
CA ASN A 102 -18.30 2.87 10.13
C ASN A 102 -19.51 3.73 9.73
N GLN A 103 -19.59 4.15 8.46
CA GLN A 103 -20.75 4.90 8.00
C GLN A 103 -21.99 3.99 7.94
N PRO A 104 -23.21 4.55 8.09
CA PRO A 104 -24.44 3.76 8.04
C PRO A 104 -24.65 3.06 6.71
N PHE A 105 -25.09 1.80 6.76
CA PHE A 105 -25.50 0.99 5.62
C PHE A 105 -26.73 0.15 5.99
N GLY A 106 -27.92 0.62 5.63
CA GLY A 106 -29.18 0.08 6.13
C GLY A 106 -29.28 0.19 7.64
N ASP A 107 -29.54 -0.94 8.32
CA ASP A 107 -29.65 -1.03 9.79
C ASP A 107 -28.31 -1.28 10.50
N THR A 108 -27.19 -1.26 9.77
CA THR A 108 -25.86 -1.56 10.28
C THR A 108 -24.81 -0.58 9.71
N THR A 109 -23.52 -0.94 9.73
CA THR A 109 -22.44 -0.21 9.07
C THR A 109 -21.90 -1.00 7.88
N TYR A 110 -21.14 -0.36 6.98
CA TYR A 110 -20.49 -1.05 5.86
C TYR A 110 -19.57 -2.18 6.34
N ALA A 111 -18.81 -1.94 7.40
CA ALA A 111 -17.89 -2.93 7.97
C ALA A 111 -18.64 -4.13 8.57
N GLU A 112 -19.68 -3.89 9.37
CA GLU A 112 -20.49 -4.93 9.98
C GLU A 112 -21.25 -5.75 8.93
N PHE A 113 -21.81 -5.09 7.90
CA PHE A 113 -22.48 -5.78 6.80
C PHE A 113 -21.57 -6.79 6.11
N LEU A 114 -20.29 -6.44 5.93
CA LEU A 114 -19.29 -7.34 5.35
C LEU A 114 -18.69 -8.33 6.34
N GLY A 115 -18.98 -8.23 7.64
CA GLY A 115 -18.33 -9.03 8.69
C GLY A 115 -16.82 -8.75 8.78
N SER A 116 -16.43 -7.48 8.60
CA SER A 116 -15.04 -7.04 8.54
C SER A 116 -14.83 -5.78 9.39
N SER A 117 -13.74 -5.07 9.22
CA SER A 117 -13.38 -3.89 10.00
C SER A 117 -13.23 -2.66 9.12
N THR A 118 -13.58 -1.48 9.67
CA THR A 118 -13.30 -0.19 9.01
C THR A 118 -11.79 -0.04 8.76
N GLY A 119 -11.42 0.69 7.72
CA GLY A 119 -10.03 0.89 7.31
C GLY A 119 -9.43 -0.28 6.53
N TYR A 120 -10.11 -1.43 6.43
CA TYR A 120 -9.67 -2.54 5.58
C TYR A 120 -10.04 -2.29 4.11
N GLY A 121 -9.12 -2.65 3.21
CA GLY A 121 -9.22 -2.33 1.79
C GLY A 121 -10.53 -2.75 1.12
N ASN A 122 -11.01 -3.97 1.41
CA ASN A 122 -12.26 -4.47 0.85
C ASN A 122 -13.50 -3.69 1.37
N VAL A 123 -13.46 -3.23 2.61
CA VAL A 123 -14.54 -2.39 3.18
C VAL A 123 -14.50 -1.00 2.56
N THR A 124 -13.31 -0.45 2.39
CA THR A 124 -13.09 0.85 1.73
C THR A 124 -13.56 0.81 0.27
N ASP A 125 -13.18 -0.23 -0.48
CA ASP A 125 -13.61 -0.41 -1.88
C ASP A 125 -15.12 -0.60 -1.98
N PHE A 126 -15.71 -1.40 -1.11
CA PHE A 126 -17.17 -1.59 -1.08
C PHE A 126 -17.91 -0.28 -0.81
N TYR A 127 -17.49 0.49 0.20
CA TYR A 127 -18.06 1.82 0.45
C TYR A 127 -17.95 2.72 -0.79
N ASN A 128 -16.77 2.79 -1.39
CA ASN A 128 -16.51 3.63 -2.54
C ASN A 128 -17.38 3.23 -3.74
N ARG A 129 -17.56 1.94 -4.01
CA ARG A 129 -18.46 1.45 -5.08
C ARG A 129 -19.92 1.84 -4.83
N GLN A 130 -20.41 1.64 -3.62
CA GLN A 130 -21.81 1.96 -3.26
C GLN A 130 -22.10 3.46 -3.35
N ASN A 131 -21.09 4.31 -3.17
CA ASN A 131 -21.24 5.77 -3.19
C ASN A 131 -20.72 6.43 -4.48
N GLY A 132 -20.32 5.65 -5.50
CA GLY A 132 -19.85 6.19 -6.78
C GLY A 132 -18.51 6.95 -6.67
N LEU A 133 -17.67 6.59 -5.69
CA LEU A 133 -16.40 7.25 -5.38
C LEU A 133 -15.18 6.52 -5.98
N VAL A 134 -15.38 5.37 -6.61
CA VAL A 134 -14.29 4.71 -7.35
C VAL A 134 -13.96 5.56 -8.57
N PRO A 135 -12.70 5.96 -8.77
CA PRO A 135 -12.31 6.72 -9.96
C PRO A 135 -12.67 5.97 -11.24
N LYS A 136 -13.14 6.71 -12.27
CA LYS A 136 -13.59 6.09 -13.53
C LYS A 136 -12.49 5.31 -14.25
N ASP A 137 -11.24 5.76 -14.09
CA ASP A 137 -10.08 5.16 -14.75
C ASP A 137 -9.40 4.11 -13.85
N ALA A 138 -9.97 3.82 -12.66
CA ALA A 138 -9.44 2.79 -11.77
C ALA A 138 -9.61 1.40 -12.38
N GLU A 139 -8.50 0.68 -12.52
CA GLU A 139 -8.46 -0.71 -13.00
C GLU A 139 -8.13 -1.67 -11.85
N TYR A 140 -7.24 -1.24 -10.95
CA TYR A 140 -6.75 -2.02 -9.81
C TYR A 140 -6.81 -1.18 -8.54
N PHE A 141 -6.71 -1.85 -7.39
CA PHE A 141 -6.24 -1.21 -6.16
C PHE A 141 -5.15 -2.07 -5.49
N CYS A 142 -4.29 -1.43 -4.70
CA CYS A 142 -3.19 -2.09 -3.99
C CYS A 142 -2.84 -1.30 -2.73
N THR A 143 -1.93 -1.83 -1.90
CA THR A 143 -1.34 -1.06 -0.81
C THR A 143 -0.39 0.00 -1.35
N ILE A 144 -0.03 0.97 -0.51
CA ILE A 144 0.93 2.02 -0.91
C ILE A 144 2.33 1.46 -1.20
N HIS A 145 2.74 0.42 -0.49
CA HIS A 145 4.05 -0.21 -0.71
C HIS A 145 4.05 -1.14 -1.93
N ASP A 146 2.94 -1.84 -2.26
CA ASP A 146 2.80 -2.54 -3.54
C ASP A 146 2.88 -1.55 -4.71
N TYR A 147 2.24 -0.37 -4.57
CA TYR A 147 2.31 0.70 -5.56
C TYR A 147 3.74 1.20 -5.75
N PHE A 148 4.46 1.45 -4.65
CA PHE A 148 5.86 1.89 -4.73
C PHE A 148 6.76 0.84 -5.39
N VAL A 149 6.59 -0.45 -5.06
CA VAL A 149 7.30 -1.55 -5.73
C VAL A 149 6.99 -1.58 -7.23
N ALA A 150 5.72 -1.37 -7.62
CA ALA A 150 5.34 -1.32 -9.03
C ALA A 150 6.08 -0.19 -9.77
N LEU A 151 6.17 1.00 -9.17
CA LEU A 151 6.95 2.11 -9.72
C LEU A 151 8.43 1.75 -9.85
N LEU A 152 9.05 1.21 -8.79
CA LEU A 152 10.48 0.83 -8.81
C LEU A 152 10.81 -0.22 -9.88
N CYS A 153 9.87 -1.09 -10.21
CA CYS A 153 10.03 -2.14 -11.23
C CYS A 153 9.52 -1.74 -12.62
N GLY A 154 8.85 -0.60 -12.75
CA GLY A 154 8.20 -0.13 -13.98
C GLY A 154 7.01 -1.00 -14.39
N PHE A 155 6.25 -1.51 -13.44
CA PHE A 155 5.04 -2.30 -13.68
C PHE A 155 3.80 -1.40 -13.77
N LYS A 156 2.95 -1.67 -14.74
CA LYS A 156 1.65 -1.02 -14.87
C LYS A 156 0.61 -1.64 -13.91
N LYS A 157 0.67 -2.95 -13.69
CA LYS A 157 -0.18 -3.66 -12.73
C LYS A 157 0.63 -3.96 -11.47
N PRO A 158 0.25 -3.40 -10.30
CA PRO A 158 0.88 -3.74 -9.03
C PRO A 158 0.80 -5.25 -8.74
N GLN A 159 1.88 -5.83 -8.23
CA GLN A 159 1.88 -7.20 -7.74
C GLN A 159 1.63 -7.18 -6.24
N ILE A 160 0.53 -7.81 -5.83
CA ILE A 160 0.11 -7.89 -4.43
C ILE A 160 0.65 -9.19 -3.84
N HIS A 161 1.39 -9.13 -2.74
CA HIS A 161 1.79 -10.33 -2.02
C HIS A 161 0.62 -10.85 -1.17
N ILE A 162 0.58 -12.16 -0.88
CA ILE A 162 -0.49 -12.78 -0.10
C ILE A 162 -0.69 -12.13 1.28
N THR A 163 0.37 -11.61 1.91
CA THR A 163 0.27 -10.90 3.19
C THR A 163 -0.54 -9.60 3.06
N ASP A 164 -0.35 -8.89 1.95
CA ASP A 164 -1.04 -7.64 1.67
C ASP A 164 -2.48 -7.91 1.22
N ALA A 165 -2.71 -8.96 0.42
CA ALA A 165 -4.03 -9.44 0.08
C ALA A 165 -4.84 -9.80 1.34
N ALA A 166 -4.23 -10.51 2.29
CA ALA A 166 -4.86 -10.86 3.57
C ALA A 166 -5.18 -9.61 4.40
N SER A 167 -4.37 -8.55 4.32
CA SER A 167 -4.57 -7.30 5.04
C SER A 167 -5.77 -6.48 4.55
N PHE A 168 -6.28 -6.76 3.34
CA PHE A 168 -7.48 -6.09 2.84
C PHE A 168 -8.78 -6.55 3.52
N GLY A 169 -8.72 -7.62 4.33
CA GLY A 169 -9.90 -8.23 4.94
C GLY A 169 -10.62 -9.20 4.00
N LEU A 170 -11.65 -9.88 4.51
CA LEU A 170 -12.42 -10.89 3.77
C LEU A 170 -11.53 -11.98 3.13
N PHE A 171 -10.47 -12.38 3.83
CA PHE A 171 -9.51 -13.35 3.35
C PHE A 171 -9.43 -14.55 4.31
N ASP A 172 -9.63 -15.75 3.79
CA ASP A 172 -9.46 -17.00 4.56
C ASP A 172 -8.00 -17.46 4.49
N LEU A 173 -7.30 -17.36 5.60
CA LEU A 173 -5.89 -17.74 5.72
C LEU A 173 -5.64 -19.24 5.51
N LYS A 174 -6.64 -20.10 5.73
CA LYS A 174 -6.48 -21.57 5.56
C LYS A 174 -6.56 -21.96 4.09
N SER A 175 -7.57 -21.47 3.39
CA SER A 175 -7.75 -21.74 1.97
C SER A 175 -6.91 -20.79 1.09
N LYS A 176 -6.34 -19.74 1.66
CA LYS A 176 -5.60 -18.66 0.97
C LYS A 176 -6.45 -18.06 -0.16
N ARG A 177 -7.70 -17.68 0.15
CA ARG A 177 -8.65 -17.12 -0.82
C ARG A 177 -9.46 -16.02 -0.19
N PHE A 178 -9.90 -15.08 -1.01
CA PHE A 178 -10.91 -14.13 -0.61
C PHE A 178 -12.26 -14.81 -0.40
N ILE A 179 -13.02 -14.32 0.58
CA ILE A 179 -14.39 -14.73 0.88
C ILE A 179 -15.32 -13.90 -0.02
N GLY A 180 -16.20 -14.56 -0.79
CA GLY A 180 -17.10 -13.89 -1.72
C GLY A 180 -16.52 -13.67 -3.12
N GLU A 181 -17.14 -12.74 -3.87
CA GLU A 181 -16.79 -12.45 -5.28
C GLU A 181 -15.64 -11.43 -5.40
N ASN A 182 -14.50 -11.70 -4.80
CA ASN A 182 -13.37 -10.82 -4.87
C ASN A 182 -12.29 -11.42 -5.79
N ASN A 183 -11.97 -10.71 -6.88
CA ASN A 183 -11.06 -11.16 -7.92
C ASN A 183 -9.69 -10.44 -7.87
N ILE A 184 -9.17 -10.17 -6.67
CA ILE A 184 -7.84 -9.60 -6.51
C ILE A 184 -6.80 -10.72 -6.72
N ASP A 185 -5.98 -10.58 -7.75
CA ASP A 185 -4.84 -11.46 -7.98
C ASP A 185 -3.73 -11.16 -6.98
N PHE A 186 -3.13 -12.20 -6.43
CA PHE A 186 -1.98 -12.07 -5.53
C PHE A 186 -0.95 -13.17 -5.78
N VAL A 187 0.28 -12.93 -5.32
CA VAL A 187 1.38 -13.90 -5.38
C VAL A 187 1.63 -14.49 -4.00
N ASP A 188 1.87 -15.81 -3.94
CA ASP A 188 2.23 -16.53 -2.72
C ASP A 188 3.72 -16.95 -2.81
N GLY A 189 4.43 -16.79 -1.71
CA GLY A 189 5.83 -17.14 -1.58
C GLY A 189 6.81 -15.99 -1.87
N TYR A 190 8.04 -16.16 -1.40
CA TYR A 190 9.10 -15.17 -1.57
C TYR A 190 9.54 -15.14 -3.04
N LYS A 191 9.19 -14.07 -3.73
CA LYS A 191 9.64 -13.80 -5.09
C LYS A 191 10.29 -12.42 -5.14
N ILE A 192 11.32 -12.31 -5.97
CA ILE A 192 11.80 -11.01 -6.43
C ILE A 192 10.69 -10.45 -7.32
N ALA A 193 10.13 -9.30 -6.95
CA ALA A 193 9.06 -8.66 -7.71
C ALA A 193 9.53 -8.26 -9.11
N GLY A 194 10.76 -7.73 -9.21
CA GLY A 194 11.36 -7.34 -10.48
C GLY A 194 12.74 -6.72 -10.31
N GLU A 195 13.30 -6.19 -11.37
CA GLU A 195 14.53 -5.42 -11.35
C GLU A 195 14.24 -3.95 -11.07
N TYR A 196 15.07 -3.33 -10.21
CA TYR A 196 15.00 -1.90 -9.94
C TYR A 196 15.31 -1.11 -11.23
N LYS A 197 14.40 -0.21 -11.55
CA LYS A 197 14.60 0.80 -12.59
C LYS A 197 14.66 2.16 -11.92
N ASN A 198 15.71 2.89 -12.18
CA ASN A 198 15.85 4.25 -11.67
C ASN A 198 14.65 5.08 -12.14
N ILE A 199 13.84 5.60 -11.20
CA ILE A 199 12.58 6.34 -11.44
C ILE A 199 12.77 7.85 -11.19
#